data_92715e68b18a43f4fd27f560431ec049
#
_entry.id   92715e68b18a43f4fd27f560431ec049
#
_cell.length_a   1.000
_cell.length_b   1.000
_cell.length_c   1.000
_cell.angle_alpha   90.00
_cell.angle_beta   90.00
_cell.angle_gamma   90.00
#
_symmetry.space_group_name_H-M   'P 1'
#
loop_
_entity.id
_entity.type
_entity.pdbx_description
1 polymer ?
#
loop_
_entity_poly.entity_id
_entity_poly.type
_entity_poly.pdbx_seq_one_letter_code
_entity_poly.pdbx_strand_id
1 'polypeptide(L)'
;MTSHVLSLLVEDKPGLLTRVAGLFARRGFNIESLAVGHSEIPGLSRITILVDVDDVPLEQVTKQLNKLINVIKIVELDVAQSVQREHLLIKVKVDNTTRSQVLEAVNLFRARVVDVATDAVVIEVTGDSGKTQALLRVLEPFGIRELAQSGLLAIGRGSKSITERVFKN
;
A
#
# COMPACT_ATOMS: atom_id res chain seq x y z
N MET A 1 -6.07 3.71 18.66
CA MET A 1 -6.45 3.59 17.23
C MET A 1 -5.87 2.30 16.67
N THR A 2 -6.64 1.59 15.89
CA THR A 2 -6.25 0.31 15.28
C THR A 2 -6.12 0.49 13.78
N SER A 3 -5.10 -0.14 13.21
CA SER A 3 -4.84 -0.10 11.76
C SER A 3 -5.74 -1.09 11.05
N HIS A 4 -6.43 -0.65 10.00
CA HIS A 4 -7.34 -1.47 9.20
C HIS A 4 -6.97 -1.39 7.72
N VAL A 5 -7.02 -2.54 7.05
CA VAL A 5 -6.82 -2.64 5.60
C VAL A 5 -8.16 -2.96 4.94
N LEU A 6 -8.65 -2.03 4.13
CA LEU A 6 -9.87 -2.21 3.34
C LEU A 6 -9.52 -2.46 1.88
N SER A 7 -10.14 -3.47 1.29
CA SER A 7 -10.06 -3.74 -0.13
C SER A 7 -11.43 -3.50 -0.76
N LEU A 8 -11.48 -2.59 -1.73
CA LEU A 8 -12.69 -2.22 -2.45
C LEU A 8 -12.57 -2.68 -3.90
N LEU A 9 -13.59 -3.38 -4.37
CA LEU A 9 -13.78 -3.63 -5.80
C LEU A 9 -14.78 -2.61 -6.32
N VAL A 10 -14.38 -1.82 -7.32
CA VAL A 10 -15.13 -0.68 -7.80
C VAL A 10 -15.21 -0.64 -9.32
N GLU A 11 -16.24 -0.01 -9.86
CA GLU A 11 -16.26 0.33 -11.28
C GLU A 11 -15.21 1.40 -11.57
N ASP A 12 -14.49 1.24 -12.67
CA ASP A 12 -13.48 2.21 -13.11
C ASP A 12 -14.17 3.41 -13.79
N LYS A 13 -14.64 4.34 -12.98
CA LYS A 13 -15.37 5.55 -13.40
C LYS A 13 -14.68 6.81 -12.92
N PRO A 14 -14.66 7.88 -13.73
CA PRO A 14 -14.13 9.18 -13.29
C PRO A 14 -14.81 9.69 -12.02
N GLY A 15 -14.03 10.24 -11.10
CA GLY A 15 -14.52 10.85 -9.87
C GLY A 15 -14.83 9.89 -8.73
N LEU A 16 -14.78 8.58 -8.92
CA LEU A 16 -15.09 7.62 -7.87
C LEU A 16 -14.07 7.68 -6.73
N LEU A 17 -12.78 7.76 -7.04
CA LEU A 17 -11.72 7.89 -6.03
C LEU A 17 -11.93 9.12 -5.14
N THR A 18 -12.33 10.24 -5.73
CA THR A 18 -12.65 11.47 -4.99
C THR A 18 -13.82 11.26 -4.03
N ARG A 19 -14.85 10.55 -4.44
CA ARG A 19 -16.00 10.22 -3.58
C ARG A 19 -15.60 9.32 -2.42
N VAL A 20 -14.81 8.29 -2.70
CA VAL A 20 -14.31 7.37 -1.67
C VAL A 20 -13.46 8.11 -0.66
N ALA A 21 -12.44 8.85 -1.12
CA ALA A 21 -11.58 9.63 -0.25
C ALA A 21 -12.36 10.70 0.54
N GLY A 22 -13.36 11.32 -0.06
CA GLY A 22 -14.22 12.31 0.57
C GLY A 22 -15.02 11.79 1.76
N LEU A 23 -15.42 10.51 1.73
CA LEU A 23 -16.13 9.90 2.86
C LEU A 23 -15.23 9.77 4.09
N PHE A 24 -13.96 9.42 3.92
CA PHE A 24 -12.99 9.40 5.00
C PHE A 24 -12.68 10.81 5.50
N ALA A 25 -12.47 11.74 4.59
CA ALA A 25 -12.14 13.14 4.93
C ALA A 25 -13.25 13.82 5.74
N ARG A 26 -14.51 13.63 5.37
CA ARG A 26 -15.66 14.22 6.10
C ARG A 26 -15.77 13.73 7.54
N ARG A 27 -15.25 12.56 7.83
CA ARG A 27 -15.24 12.00 9.18
C ARG A 27 -13.95 12.28 9.94
N GLY A 28 -13.04 13.03 9.35
CA GLY A 28 -11.76 13.38 9.95
C GLY A 28 -10.76 12.22 10.00
N PHE A 29 -10.96 11.18 9.19
CA PHE A 29 -10.04 10.05 9.13
C PHE A 29 -8.91 10.33 8.15
N ASN A 30 -7.69 10.08 8.59
CA ASN A 30 -6.52 10.15 7.73
C ASN A 30 -6.30 8.80 7.03
N ILE A 31 -6.16 8.83 5.72
CA ILE A 31 -5.76 7.67 4.94
C ILE A 31 -4.24 7.57 4.99
N GLU A 32 -3.72 6.53 5.63
CA GLU A 32 -2.28 6.30 5.77
C GLU A 32 -1.65 5.80 4.47
N SER A 33 -2.39 5.02 3.71
CA SER A 33 -1.92 4.44 2.45
C SER A 33 -3.09 4.20 1.51
N LEU A 34 -2.88 4.47 0.23
CA LEU A 34 -3.87 4.31 -0.82
C LEU A 34 -3.19 3.78 -2.08
N ALA A 35 -3.70 2.67 -2.59
CA ALA A 35 -3.27 2.11 -3.86
C ALA A 35 -4.49 1.79 -4.73
N VAL A 36 -4.42 2.19 -6.00
CA VAL A 36 -5.49 1.98 -6.98
C VAL A 36 -4.89 1.32 -8.22
N GLY A 37 -5.53 0.27 -8.69
CA GLY A 37 -5.11 -0.41 -9.92
C GLY A 37 -6.27 -1.17 -10.55
N HIS A 38 -6.10 -1.53 -11.81
CA HIS A 38 -7.07 -2.38 -12.50
C HIS A 38 -7.14 -3.76 -11.84
N SER A 39 -8.34 -4.32 -11.78
CA SER A 39 -8.53 -5.71 -11.37
C SER A 39 -8.37 -6.66 -12.57
N GLU A 40 -8.48 -7.97 -12.32
CA GLU A 40 -8.51 -9.00 -13.37
C GLU A 40 -9.80 -8.93 -14.22
N ILE A 41 -10.79 -8.16 -13.80
CA ILE A 41 -12.04 -7.99 -14.55
C ILE A 41 -11.98 -6.65 -15.29
N PRO A 42 -12.11 -6.64 -16.63
CA PRO A 42 -12.18 -5.40 -17.38
C PRO A 42 -13.28 -4.46 -16.88
N GLY A 43 -12.96 -3.18 -16.70
CA GLY A 43 -13.87 -2.16 -16.21
C GLY A 43 -14.00 -2.09 -14.70
N LEU A 44 -13.37 -3.00 -13.95
CA LEU A 44 -13.30 -2.95 -12.49
C LEU A 44 -11.89 -2.66 -12.00
N SER A 45 -11.79 -1.81 -11.00
CA SER A 45 -10.55 -1.47 -10.31
C SER A 45 -10.59 -1.92 -8.85
N ARG A 46 -9.42 -2.12 -8.28
CA ARG A 46 -9.26 -2.41 -6.86
C ARG A 46 -8.62 -1.24 -6.16
N ILE A 47 -9.20 -0.83 -5.05
CA ILE A 47 -8.66 0.19 -4.16
C ILE A 47 -8.27 -0.50 -2.85
N THR A 48 -7.01 -0.35 -2.45
CA THR A 48 -6.53 -0.82 -1.15
C THR A 48 -6.25 0.39 -0.27
N ILE A 49 -6.91 0.46 0.89
CA ILE A 49 -6.85 1.59 1.81
C ILE A 49 -6.34 1.11 3.16
N LEU A 50 -5.29 1.74 3.66
CA LEU A 50 -4.83 1.59 5.04
C LEU A 50 -5.28 2.82 5.82
N VAL A 51 -5.99 2.61 6.93
CA VAL A 51 -6.52 3.68 7.77
C VAL A 51 -6.38 3.30 9.25
N ASP A 52 -6.03 4.28 10.08
CA ASP A 52 -5.95 4.13 11.54
C ASP A 52 -7.18 4.78 12.19
N VAL A 53 -8.13 3.95 12.62
CA VAL A 53 -9.37 4.36 13.26
C VAL A 53 -9.83 3.30 14.26
N ASP A 54 -10.78 3.65 15.10
CA ASP A 54 -11.47 2.68 15.94
C ASP A 54 -12.54 1.93 15.14
N ASP A 55 -12.97 0.76 15.62
CA ASP A 55 -13.84 -0.16 14.89
C ASP A 55 -15.22 0.44 14.56
N VAL A 56 -15.86 1.13 15.52
CA VAL A 56 -17.22 1.67 15.32
C VAL A 56 -17.28 2.77 14.26
N PRO A 57 -16.38 3.77 14.26
CA PRO A 57 -16.29 4.73 13.17
C PRO A 57 -16.00 4.10 11.82
N LEU A 58 -15.17 3.04 11.78
CA LEU A 58 -14.86 2.32 10.55
C LEU A 58 -16.10 1.64 9.97
N GLU A 59 -16.93 0.99 10.79
CA GLU A 59 -18.20 0.40 10.33
C GLU A 59 -19.12 1.43 9.70
N GLN A 60 -19.20 2.63 10.27
CA GLN A 60 -20.01 3.72 9.71
C GLN A 60 -19.52 4.15 8.34
N VAL A 61 -18.22 4.30 8.15
CA VAL A 61 -17.63 4.63 6.85
C VAL A 61 -17.87 3.51 5.84
N THR A 62 -17.70 2.25 6.24
CA THR A 62 -17.95 1.09 5.39
C THR A 62 -19.40 1.04 4.91
N LYS A 63 -20.35 1.32 5.79
CA LYS A 63 -21.77 1.43 5.43
C LYS A 63 -22.04 2.55 4.42
N GLN A 64 -21.37 3.69 4.56
CA GLN A 64 -21.49 4.80 3.61
C GLN A 64 -20.86 4.45 2.25
N LEU A 65 -19.72 3.78 2.25
CA LEU A 65 -19.07 3.30 1.02
C LEU A 65 -19.98 2.32 0.25
N ASN A 66 -20.65 1.40 0.97
CA ASN A 66 -21.58 0.45 0.36
C ASN A 66 -22.79 1.10 -0.31
N LYS A 67 -23.12 2.34 0.03
CA LYS A 67 -24.21 3.11 -0.63
C LYS A 67 -23.79 3.70 -1.98
N LEU A 68 -22.51 3.78 -2.28
CA LEU A 68 -22.04 4.24 -3.58
C LEU A 68 -22.32 3.17 -4.63
N ILE A 69 -23.06 3.53 -5.68
CA ILE A 69 -23.49 2.59 -6.74
C ILE A 69 -22.27 1.91 -7.38
N ASN A 70 -21.18 2.64 -7.55
CA ASN A 70 -20.00 2.16 -8.26
C ASN A 70 -19.06 1.31 -7.38
N VAL A 71 -19.35 1.18 -6.08
CA VAL A 71 -18.63 0.27 -5.18
C VAL A 71 -19.35 -1.08 -5.19
N ILE A 72 -18.68 -2.08 -5.76
CA ILE A 72 -19.24 -3.42 -5.96
C ILE A 72 -19.12 -4.25 -4.68
N LYS A 73 -17.97 -4.20 -4.03
CA LYS A 73 -17.70 -4.98 -2.83
C LYS A 73 -16.63 -4.33 -1.97
N ILE A 74 -16.78 -4.48 -0.66
CA ILE A 74 -15.80 -4.05 0.34
C ILE A 74 -15.46 -5.25 1.22
N VAL A 75 -14.17 -5.47 1.46
CA VAL A 75 -13.68 -6.49 2.37
C VAL A 75 -12.62 -5.86 3.27
N GLU A 76 -12.74 -6.04 4.57
CA GLU A 76 -11.65 -5.79 5.50
C GLU A 76 -10.72 -7.02 5.51
N LEU A 77 -9.42 -6.78 5.33
CA LEU A 77 -8.42 -7.83 5.28
C LEU A 77 -7.66 -7.89 6.61
N ASP A 78 -7.74 -9.06 7.26
CA ASP A 78 -6.95 -9.38 8.44
C ASP A 78 -5.48 -9.56 8.04
N VAL A 79 -4.57 -8.99 8.82
CA VAL A 79 -3.11 -9.10 8.60
C VAL A 79 -2.66 -10.56 8.52
N ALA A 80 -3.15 -11.42 9.42
CA ALA A 80 -2.78 -12.84 9.45
C ALA A 80 -3.35 -13.64 8.27
N GLN A 81 -4.49 -13.21 7.72
CA GLN A 81 -5.20 -13.89 6.64
C GLN A 81 -5.00 -13.23 5.28
N SER A 82 -4.06 -12.32 5.16
CA SER A 82 -3.76 -11.63 3.91
C SER A 82 -2.26 -11.59 3.62
N VAL A 83 -1.94 -11.38 2.34
CA VAL A 83 -0.59 -11.04 1.90
C VAL A 83 -0.56 -9.56 1.64
N GLN A 84 0.35 -8.85 2.31
CA GLN A 84 0.48 -7.40 2.22
C GLN A 84 1.88 -7.05 1.75
N ARG A 85 1.99 -6.17 0.77
CA ARG A 85 3.27 -5.73 0.20
C ARG A 85 3.21 -4.28 -0.20
N GLU A 86 4.32 -3.60 -0.05
CA GLU A 86 4.56 -2.27 -0.63
C GLU A 86 5.87 -2.26 -1.39
N HIS A 87 5.98 -1.36 -2.35
CA HIS A 87 7.18 -1.15 -3.14
C HIS A 87 7.76 0.23 -2.85
N LEU A 88 9.06 0.31 -2.56
CA LEU A 88 9.75 1.54 -2.26
C LEU A 88 10.86 1.78 -3.27
N LEU A 89 11.06 3.07 -3.61
CA LEU A 89 12.26 3.59 -4.25
C LEU A 89 12.93 4.54 -3.28
N ILE A 90 14.19 4.28 -2.94
CA ILE A 90 14.93 4.98 -1.89
C ILE A 90 16.23 5.52 -2.48
N LYS A 91 16.40 6.84 -2.46
CA LYS A 91 17.64 7.47 -2.87
C LYS A 91 18.50 7.69 -1.62
N VAL A 92 19.67 7.08 -1.57
CA VAL A 92 20.58 7.08 -0.42
C VAL A 92 21.90 7.72 -0.82
N LYS A 93 22.40 8.60 0.03
CA LYS A 93 23.74 9.18 -0.11
C LYS A 93 24.80 8.10 0.07
N VAL A 94 25.79 8.08 -0.80
CA VAL A 94 26.97 7.21 -0.68
C VAL A 94 28.24 8.00 -0.97
N ASP A 95 29.34 7.52 -0.42
CA ASP A 95 30.71 7.94 -0.73
C ASP A 95 31.61 6.70 -0.81
N ASN A 96 32.91 6.89 -1.00
CA ASN A 96 33.85 5.77 -1.12
C ASN A 96 33.94 4.92 0.15
N THR A 97 33.62 5.48 1.33
CA THR A 97 33.67 4.76 2.61
C THR A 97 32.36 4.07 2.96
N THR A 98 31.21 4.59 2.53
CA THR A 98 29.88 4.09 2.91
C THR A 98 29.25 3.20 1.86
N ARG A 99 29.71 3.25 0.63
CA ARG A 99 29.09 2.51 -0.48
C ARG A 99 28.97 1.00 -0.23
N SER A 100 30.03 0.38 0.26
CA SER A 100 30.02 -1.07 0.55
C SER A 100 29.04 -1.42 1.66
N GLN A 101 28.92 -0.57 2.69
CA GLN A 101 27.97 -0.76 3.78
C GLN A 101 26.53 -0.66 3.33
N VAL A 102 26.23 0.30 2.46
CA VAL A 102 24.88 0.43 1.85
C VAL A 102 24.54 -0.79 0.99
N LEU A 103 25.51 -1.26 0.19
CA LEU A 103 25.32 -2.48 -0.64
C LEU A 103 25.11 -3.73 0.22
N GLU A 104 25.78 -3.87 1.36
CA GLU A 104 25.51 -4.95 2.31
C GLU A 104 24.09 -4.90 2.84
N ALA A 105 23.58 -3.74 3.21
CA ALA A 105 22.20 -3.56 3.65
C ALA A 105 21.20 -3.94 2.53
N VAL A 106 21.47 -3.52 1.30
CA VAL A 106 20.66 -3.89 0.12
C VAL A 106 20.56 -5.41 -0.02
N ASN A 107 21.68 -6.12 0.09
CA ASN A 107 21.71 -7.58 -0.03
C ASN A 107 21.00 -8.29 1.12
N LEU A 108 21.17 -7.81 2.37
CA LEU A 108 20.52 -8.39 3.55
C LEU A 108 18.99 -8.34 3.45
N PHE A 109 18.45 -7.26 2.92
CA PHE A 109 17.01 -7.06 2.77
C PHE A 109 16.46 -7.56 1.43
N ARG A 110 17.27 -8.21 0.60
CA ARG A 110 16.89 -8.66 -0.75
C ARG A 110 16.32 -7.52 -1.61
N ALA A 111 16.90 -6.34 -1.44
CA ALA A 111 16.63 -5.18 -2.26
C ALA A 111 17.57 -5.15 -3.46
N ARG A 112 17.41 -4.17 -4.34
CA ARG A 112 18.25 -4.00 -5.53
C ARG A 112 18.65 -2.56 -5.71
N VAL A 113 19.86 -2.35 -6.21
CA VAL A 113 20.27 -1.04 -6.71
C VAL A 113 19.82 -0.92 -8.16
N VAL A 114 19.07 0.14 -8.47
CA VAL A 114 18.51 0.37 -9.81
C VAL A 114 19.08 1.60 -10.51
N ASP A 115 19.76 2.47 -9.76
CA ASP A 115 20.50 3.60 -10.31
C ASP A 115 21.73 3.89 -9.47
N VAL A 116 22.83 4.26 -10.11
CA VAL A 116 24.11 4.56 -9.45
C VAL A 116 24.64 5.89 -9.96
N ALA A 117 24.84 6.82 -9.01
CA ALA A 117 25.59 8.05 -9.21
C ALA A 117 26.87 8.03 -8.39
N THR A 118 27.74 9.01 -8.54
CA THR A 118 28.99 9.09 -7.78
C THR A 118 28.76 9.29 -6.28
N ASP A 119 27.67 9.96 -5.91
CA ASP A 119 27.37 10.39 -4.55
C ASP A 119 26.03 9.88 -4.02
N ALA A 120 25.30 9.06 -4.79
CA ALA A 120 24.04 8.47 -4.39
C ALA A 120 23.74 7.19 -5.18
N VAL A 121 22.90 6.35 -4.59
CA VAL A 121 22.29 5.20 -5.26
C VAL A 121 20.77 5.24 -5.06
N VAL A 122 20.05 4.68 -6.01
CA VAL A 122 18.61 4.42 -5.86
C VAL A 122 18.40 2.93 -5.64
N ILE A 123 17.70 2.59 -4.59
CA ILE A 123 17.40 1.24 -4.16
C ILE A 123 15.91 0.99 -4.35
N GLU A 124 15.55 -0.16 -4.93
CA GLU A 124 14.17 -0.64 -4.92
C GLU A 124 14.03 -1.82 -3.95
N VAL A 125 12.91 -1.88 -3.26
CA VAL A 125 12.57 -2.98 -2.37
C VAL A 125 11.06 -3.21 -2.37
N THR A 126 10.69 -4.49 -2.28
CA THR A 126 9.31 -4.91 -2.06
C THR A 126 9.26 -5.74 -0.78
N GLY A 127 8.31 -5.46 0.07
CA GLY A 127 8.11 -6.20 1.31
C GLY A 127 6.86 -5.78 2.06
N ASP A 128 6.61 -6.44 3.19
CA ASP A 128 5.64 -5.95 4.16
C ASP A 128 6.19 -4.74 4.91
N SER A 129 5.35 -4.10 5.70
CA SER A 129 5.74 -2.89 6.43
C SER A 129 6.87 -3.11 7.43
N GLY A 130 6.96 -4.30 8.03
CA GLY A 130 8.04 -4.65 8.94
C GLY A 130 9.40 -4.66 8.24
N LYS A 131 9.48 -5.28 7.09
CA LYS A 131 10.69 -5.34 6.27
C LYS A 131 11.10 -3.96 5.76
N THR A 132 10.17 -3.21 5.19
CA THR A 132 10.48 -1.91 4.59
C THR A 132 10.89 -0.88 5.64
N GLN A 133 10.21 -0.84 6.78
CA GLN A 133 10.59 0.03 7.89
C GLN A 133 11.97 -0.32 8.48
N ALA A 134 12.28 -1.61 8.58
CA ALA A 134 13.59 -2.06 9.06
C ALA A 134 14.71 -1.61 8.10
N LEU A 135 14.52 -1.74 6.80
CA LEU A 135 15.48 -1.26 5.81
C LEU A 135 15.67 0.26 5.89
N LEU A 136 14.59 1.03 6.01
CA LEU A 136 14.67 2.48 6.16
C LEU A 136 15.47 2.89 7.40
N ARG A 137 15.27 2.22 8.52
CA ARG A 137 16.05 2.46 9.75
C ARG A 137 17.53 2.18 9.57
N VAL A 138 17.87 1.12 8.85
CA VAL A 138 19.29 0.76 8.56
C VAL A 138 19.93 1.80 7.63
N LEU A 139 19.19 2.33 6.67
CA LEU A 139 19.71 3.30 5.69
C LEU A 139 19.72 4.75 6.20
N GLU A 140 18.93 5.07 7.20
CA GLU A 140 18.82 6.45 7.73
C GLU A 140 20.17 7.08 8.12
N PRO A 141 21.11 6.38 8.82
CA PRO A 141 22.41 6.95 9.17
C PRO A 141 23.26 7.38 7.98
N PHE A 142 23.07 6.78 6.81
CA PHE A 142 23.82 7.14 5.59
C PHE A 142 23.26 8.40 4.91
N GLY A 143 22.01 8.72 5.14
CA GLY A 143 21.29 9.85 4.58
C GLY A 143 20.35 9.45 3.44
N ILE A 144 19.07 9.39 3.75
CA ILE A 144 18.00 9.19 2.78
C ILE A 144 17.67 10.55 2.16
N ARG A 145 17.96 10.73 0.88
CA ARG A 145 17.70 11.98 0.15
C ARG A 145 16.27 12.09 -0.35
N GLU A 146 15.70 10.97 -0.73
CA GLU A 146 14.36 10.93 -1.34
C GLU A 146 13.74 9.55 -1.16
N LEU A 147 12.43 9.50 -0.95
CA LEU A 147 11.67 8.27 -0.76
C LEU A 147 10.37 8.36 -1.54
N ALA A 148 10.10 7.35 -2.36
CA ALA A 148 8.81 7.15 -3.01
C ALA A 148 8.24 5.80 -2.60
N GLN A 149 6.98 5.79 -2.19
CA GLN A 149 6.28 4.57 -1.74
C GLN A 149 5.01 4.38 -2.57
N SER A 150 4.76 3.14 -2.97
CA SER A 150 3.58 2.79 -3.78
C SER A 150 2.26 2.84 -3.01
N GLY A 151 2.30 2.82 -1.70
CA GLY A 151 1.16 2.43 -0.88
C GLY A 151 1.05 0.91 -0.74
N LEU A 152 0.26 0.47 0.23
CA LEU A 152 0.10 -0.95 0.56
C LEU A 152 -0.83 -1.64 -0.44
N LEU A 153 -0.39 -2.75 -0.99
CA LEU A 153 -1.23 -3.72 -1.70
C LEU A 153 -1.53 -4.88 -0.76
N ALA A 154 -2.74 -5.40 -0.81
CA ALA A 154 -3.14 -6.54 0.00
C ALA A 154 -4.13 -7.43 -0.74
N ILE A 155 -3.99 -8.73 -0.51
CA ILE A 155 -4.88 -9.76 -1.07
C ILE A 155 -5.10 -10.84 -0.01
N GLY A 156 -6.31 -11.37 0.08
CA GLY A 156 -6.63 -12.47 1.00
C GLY A 156 -5.87 -13.75 0.66
N ARG A 157 -5.48 -14.50 1.69
CA ARG A 157 -4.88 -15.83 1.50
C ARG A 157 -5.95 -16.85 1.08
N GLY A 158 -5.51 -17.93 0.49
CA GLY A 158 -6.36 -19.04 0.07
C GLY A 158 -6.94 -18.87 -1.32
N SER A 159 -7.97 -19.67 -1.62
CA SER A 159 -8.56 -19.77 -2.96
C SER A 159 -9.71 -18.79 -3.22
N LYS A 160 -10.28 -18.17 -2.19
CA LYS A 160 -11.39 -17.23 -2.33
C LYS A 160 -10.90 -15.89 -2.86
N SER A 161 -11.65 -15.30 -3.79
CA SER A 161 -11.37 -13.97 -4.33
C SER A 161 -12.46 -12.97 -3.97
N ILE A 162 -12.13 -11.69 -3.96
CA ILE A 162 -13.10 -10.61 -3.77
C ILE A 162 -14.13 -10.58 -4.91
N THR A 163 -13.79 -11.10 -6.08
CA THR A 163 -14.61 -11.11 -7.28
C THR A 163 -15.53 -12.33 -7.40
N GLU A 164 -15.37 -13.34 -6.55
CA GLU A 164 -15.96 -14.68 -6.69
C GLU A 164 -17.50 -14.70 -6.73
N ARG A 165 -18.16 -13.71 -6.12
CA ARG A 165 -19.64 -13.65 -6.06
C ARG A 165 -20.25 -12.53 -6.93
N VAL A 166 -19.43 -11.79 -7.65
CA VAL A 166 -19.90 -10.63 -8.42
C VAL A 166 -20.74 -11.06 -9.64
N PHE A 167 -20.53 -12.27 -10.16
CA PHE A 167 -21.15 -12.79 -11.38
C PHE A 167 -21.94 -14.09 -11.20
N LYS A 168 -22.22 -14.49 -9.97
CA LYS A 168 -23.17 -15.58 -9.73
C LYS A 168 -24.61 -15.04 -9.78
N ASN A 169 -25.18 -15.02 -10.97
CA ASN A 169 -26.61 -15.12 -11.19
C ASN A 169 -26.96 -16.56 -11.45
#